data_e5e8b2fc87b6da82012d9271fa411229
#
_entry.id   e5e8b2fc87b6da82012d9271fa411229
#
_cell.length_a   1.000
_cell.length_b   1.000
_cell.length_c   1.000
_cell.angle_alpha   90.00
_cell.angle_beta   90.00
_cell.angle_gamma   90.00
#
_symmetry.space_group_name_H-M   'P 1'
#
loop_
_entity.id
_entity.type
_entity.pdbx_description
1 polymer ?
#
loop_
_entity_poly.entity_id
_entity_poly.type
_entity_poly.pdbx_seq_one_letter_code
_entity_poly.pdbx_strand_id
1 'polypeptide(L)'
;MKKLRAVVVGAGWSAEGHTKAFQHYGVEVLAVCARKPEIVKKVADGLGVPDASVDWRKSLLEHKPDIVAVTTPAILRTQVIELAVELGCHIICEKPLALDAETAEHIYNLIKDTDLKHAFAATHLYDPSVAFIRDLITKQNVIGELTAVDIGYTRRIPGSPSSSDMVKPWNWMSSLAHGGGALNNGLTHRLGMLERMTGMIATSAVGEAKIYPHKAPVVPEIRDFRVWRSKMITREEAQNYEWQQCDAEWDYSAFFKLNKRDSENGNSILATMRTHPGIPSHKPTGGWFFYGREGTIVGRGGHILSPITKHIGEETEVLSVPQNFTNDLPQIGEEIQNKWTALVRDFLADIKGQPHEPYLTLHDGYRYQIAIDAIRGSKGWAEMCD
;
A
#
# COMPACT_ATOMS: atom_id res chain seq x y z
N MET A 1 9.03 31.53 0.83
CA MET A 1 7.85 30.82 0.29
C MET A 1 6.79 30.73 1.37
N LYS A 2 5.50 30.83 1.03
CA LYS A 2 4.39 30.64 1.97
C LYS A 2 4.49 29.22 2.56
N LYS A 3 4.30 29.11 3.89
CA LYS A 3 4.25 27.82 4.57
C LYS A 3 3.01 27.05 4.11
N LEU A 4 3.18 25.82 3.63
CA LEU A 4 2.06 24.96 3.24
C LEU A 4 1.26 24.53 4.46
N ARG A 5 -0.06 24.44 4.31
CA ARG A 5 -1.02 24.09 5.36
C ARG A 5 -1.77 22.83 4.99
N ALA A 6 -2.00 21.94 5.93
CA ALA A 6 -2.67 20.67 5.68
C ALA A 6 -3.82 20.42 6.65
N VAL A 7 -4.83 19.68 6.20
CA VAL A 7 -5.87 19.06 7.02
C VAL A 7 -5.80 17.54 6.80
N VAL A 8 -5.87 16.76 7.88
CA VAL A 8 -5.83 15.31 7.87
C VAL A 8 -7.22 14.76 8.18
N VAL A 9 -7.83 14.07 7.21
CA VAL A 9 -9.17 13.48 7.36
C VAL A 9 -9.02 11.99 7.66
N GLY A 10 -9.19 11.65 8.92
CA GLY A 10 -8.95 10.36 9.57
C GLY A 10 -8.16 10.55 10.85
N ALA A 11 -8.28 9.62 11.82
CA ALA A 11 -7.53 9.63 13.08
C ALA A 11 -7.00 8.22 13.43
N GLY A 12 -6.66 7.44 12.41
CA GLY A 12 -6.02 6.14 12.55
C GLY A 12 -4.49 6.22 12.48
N TRP A 13 -3.85 5.06 12.48
CA TRP A 13 -2.40 4.95 12.41
C TRP A 13 -1.76 5.70 11.21
N SER A 14 -2.36 5.61 10.03
CA SER A 14 -1.88 6.35 8.85
C SER A 14 -2.06 7.87 8.98
N ALA A 15 -3.15 8.33 9.63
CA ALA A 15 -3.34 9.75 9.92
C ALA A 15 -2.22 10.30 10.82
N GLU A 16 -1.87 9.57 11.88
CA GLU A 16 -0.73 9.91 12.74
C GLU A 16 0.58 9.95 11.92
N GLY A 17 0.79 8.95 11.04
CA GLY A 17 1.97 8.86 10.19
C GLY A 17 2.12 10.02 9.22
N HIS A 18 1.07 10.38 8.49
CA HIS A 18 1.08 11.51 7.57
C HIS A 18 1.23 12.84 8.31
N THR A 19 0.57 13.00 9.46
CA THR A 19 0.72 14.21 10.28
C THR A 19 2.17 14.42 10.70
N LYS A 20 2.83 13.39 11.24
CA LYS A 20 4.26 13.45 11.61
C LYS A 20 5.17 13.76 10.42
N ALA A 21 4.89 13.16 9.26
CA ALA A 21 5.63 13.40 8.06
C ALA A 21 5.50 14.85 7.57
N PHE A 22 4.30 15.41 7.57
CA PHE A 22 4.06 16.82 7.25
C PHE A 22 4.79 17.75 8.20
N GLN A 23 4.66 17.52 9.51
CA GLN A 23 5.33 18.33 10.53
C GLN A 23 6.85 18.28 10.39
N HIS A 24 7.42 17.10 10.06
CA HIS A 24 8.85 16.95 9.83
C HIS A 24 9.37 17.88 8.71
N TYR A 25 8.59 18.07 7.64
CA TYR A 25 8.94 18.96 6.54
C TYR A 25 8.38 20.39 6.71
N GLY A 26 7.92 20.75 7.90
CA GLY A 26 7.49 22.11 8.23
C GLY A 26 6.13 22.51 7.65
N VAL A 27 5.32 21.55 7.17
CA VAL A 27 3.92 21.80 6.82
C VAL A 27 3.12 22.03 8.10
N GLU A 28 2.28 23.05 8.12
CA GLU A 28 1.39 23.33 9.24
C GLU A 28 0.13 22.47 9.15
N VAL A 29 0.00 21.51 10.06
CA VAL A 29 -1.22 20.68 10.15
C VAL A 29 -2.23 21.42 11.00
N LEU A 30 -3.30 21.92 10.38
CA LEU A 30 -4.31 22.78 10.99
C LEU A 30 -5.34 21.99 11.79
N ALA A 31 -5.77 20.85 11.25
CA ALA A 31 -6.78 20.01 11.86
C ALA A 31 -6.56 18.52 11.58
N VAL A 32 -7.02 17.70 12.53
CA VAL A 32 -7.29 16.26 12.33
C VAL A 32 -8.80 16.05 12.48
N CYS A 33 -9.39 15.28 11.56
CA CYS A 33 -10.84 15.07 11.52
C CYS A 33 -11.21 13.59 11.68
N ALA A 34 -12.14 13.24 12.58
CA ALA A 34 -12.68 11.89 12.70
C ALA A 34 -14.05 11.88 13.39
N ARG A 35 -14.83 10.82 13.18
CA ARG A 35 -16.21 10.73 13.70
C ARG A 35 -16.36 10.67 15.22
N LYS A 36 -15.34 10.21 15.95
CA LYS A 36 -15.39 10.00 17.41
C LYS A 36 -14.62 11.10 18.12
N PRO A 37 -15.30 11.98 18.89
CA PRO A 37 -14.67 13.13 19.53
C PRO A 37 -13.47 12.78 20.41
N GLU A 38 -13.61 11.71 21.21
CA GLU A 38 -12.58 11.25 22.13
C GLU A 38 -11.30 10.76 21.39
N ILE A 39 -11.48 10.13 20.21
CA ILE A 39 -10.37 9.63 19.42
C ILE A 39 -9.65 10.78 18.71
N VAL A 40 -10.41 11.65 18.03
CA VAL A 40 -9.81 12.76 17.28
C VAL A 40 -9.09 13.73 18.21
N LYS A 41 -9.68 14.02 19.38
CA LYS A 41 -9.03 14.86 20.40
C LYS A 41 -7.73 14.23 20.90
N LYS A 42 -7.74 12.95 21.25
CA LYS A 42 -6.53 12.23 21.69
C LYS A 42 -5.41 12.28 20.64
N VAL A 43 -5.75 12.11 19.36
CA VAL A 43 -4.76 12.14 18.26
C VAL A 43 -4.24 13.56 18.04
N ALA A 44 -5.12 14.56 18.01
CA ALA A 44 -4.72 15.96 17.82
C ALA A 44 -3.82 16.45 18.97
N ASP A 45 -4.22 16.20 20.22
CA ASP A 45 -3.43 16.56 21.42
C ASP A 45 -2.04 15.87 21.38
N GLY A 46 -2.01 14.56 21.06
CA GLY A 46 -0.77 13.79 20.99
C GLY A 46 0.20 14.21 19.88
N LEU A 47 -0.30 14.89 18.85
CA LEU A 47 0.49 15.38 17.71
C LEU A 47 0.69 16.91 17.73
N GLY A 48 0.13 17.60 18.72
CA GLY A 48 0.20 19.07 18.81
C GLY A 48 -0.56 19.77 17.67
N VAL A 49 -1.65 19.16 17.16
CA VAL A 49 -2.50 19.75 16.13
C VAL A 49 -3.58 20.59 16.81
N PRO A 50 -3.78 21.87 16.41
CA PRO A 50 -4.63 22.80 17.16
C PRO A 50 -6.12 22.47 17.10
N ASP A 51 -6.62 21.90 15.98
CA ASP A 51 -8.04 21.59 15.82
C ASP A 51 -8.28 20.07 15.72
N ALA A 52 -9.24 19.61 16.55
CA ALA A 52 -9.74 18.22 16.60
C ALA A 52 -11.22 18.20 16.18
N SER A 53 -11.49 18.05 14.89
CA SER A 53 -12.81 18.21 14.32
C SER A 53 -13.58 16.90 14.15
N VAL A 54 -14.86 16.89 14.46
CA VAL A 54 -15.78 15.77 14.12
C VAL A 54 -16.48 15.97 12.77
N ASP A 55 -16.34 17.16 12.19
CA ASP A 55 -16.90 17.53 10.88
C ASP A 55 -15.77 17.95 9.92
N TRP A 56 -15.33 16.98 9.11
CA TRP A 56 -14.26 17.21 8.13
C TRP A 56 -14.65 18.24 7.05
N ARG A 57 -15.93 18.30 6.67
CA ARG A 57 -16.42 19.21 5.63
C ARG A 57 -16.31 20.67 6.11
N LYS A 58 -16.80 20.93 7.32
CA LYS A 58 -16.65 22.23 7.97
C LYS A 58 -15.16 22.61 8.11
N SER A 59 -14.35 21.66 8.55
CA SER A 59 -12.91 21.89 8.74
C SER A 59 -12.20 22.28 7.43
N LEU A 60 -12.49 21.61 6.30
CA LEU A 60 -11.93 21.99 5.01
C LEU A 60 -12.37 23.38 4.54
N LEU A 61 -13.66 23.71 4.70
CA LEU A 61 -14.23 25.00 4.29
C LEU A 61 -13.67 26.18 5.11
N GLU A 62 -13.46 26.00 6.41
CA GLU A 62 -12.96 27.04 7.31
C GLU A 62 -11.44 27.22 7.18
N HIS A 63 -10.68 26.12 7.18
CA HIS A 63 -9.22 26.20 7.14
C HIS A 63 -8.65 26.47 5.74
N LYS A 64 -9.35 26.07 4.66
CA LYS A 64 -8.90 26.19 3.27
C LYS A 64 -7.43 25.77 3.12
N PRO A 65 -7.10 24.49 3.40
CA PRO A 65 -5.73 24.02 3.38
C PRO A 65 -5.16 24.00 1.96
N ASP A 66 -3.83 23.99 1.84
CA ASP A 66 -3.15 23.73 0.56
C ASP A 66 -3.11 22.22 0.23
N ILE A 67 -3.18 21.36 1.28
CA ILE A 67 -3.07 19.89 1.16
C ILE A 67 -4.14 19.21 2.01
N VAL A 68 -4.78 18.17 1.47
CA VAL A 68 -5.66 17.27 2.22
C VAL A 68 -5.07 15.85 2.24
N ALA A 69 -4.85 15.31 3.44
CA ALA A 69 -4.51 13.90 3.61
C ALA A 69 -5.78 13.08 3.87
N VAL A 70 -6.12 12.19 2.94
CA VAL A 70 -7.31 11.35 3.01
C VAL A 70 -6.95 9.98 3.56
N THR A 71 -7.14 9.80 4.87
CA THR A 71 -6.76 8.59 5.61
C THR A 71 -7.96 7.83 6.18
N THR A 72 -9.14 8.15 5.67
CA THR A 72 -10.41 7.48 6.00
C THR A 72 -10.48 6.06 5.42
N PRO A 73 -11.41 5.20 5.89
CA PRO A 73 -11.82 4.02 5.15
C PRO A 73 -12.20 4.34 3.70
N ALA A 74 -11.96 3.41 2.76
CA ALA A 74 -12.12 3.64 1.32
C ALA A 74 -13.52 4.16 0.94
N ILE A 75 -14.56 3.64 1.56
CA ILE A 75 -15.97 4.04 1.31
C ILE A 75 -16.27 5.53 1.56
N LEU A 76 -15.44 6.23 2.33
CA LEU A 76 -15.65 7.64 2.67
C LEU A 76 -14.78 8.61 1.87
N ARG A 77 -13.89 8.11 1.00
CA ARG A 77 -12.85 8.92 0.36
C ARG A 77 -13.38 9.82 -0.73
N THR A 78 -14.30 9.33 -1.54
CA THR A 78 -14.85 10.07 -2.69
C THR A 78 -15.31 11.46 -2.28
N GLN A 79 -16.19 11.57 -1.29
CA GLN A 79 -16.71 12.87 -0.85
C GLN A 79 -15.65 13.83 -0.31
N VAL A 80 -14.60 13.29 0.33
CA VAL A 80 -13.49 14.12 0.82
C VAL A 80 -12.65 14.63 -0.33
N ILE A 81 -12.38 13.77 -1.33
CA ILE A 81 -11.60 14.13 -2.51
C ILE A 81 -12.36 15.12 -3.38
N GLU A 82 -13.68 14.94 -3.60
CA GLU A 82 -14.53 15.89 -4.33
C GLU A 82 -14.38 17.30 -3.76
N LEU A 83 -14.61 17.46 -2.46
CA LEU A 83 -14.50 18.78 -1.83
C LEU A 83 -13.05 19.31 -1.85
N ALA A 84 -12.05 18.44 -1.69
CA ALA A 84 -10.65 18.86 -1.75
C ALA A 84 -10.26 19.40 -3.14
N VAL A 85 -10.75 18.77 -4.22
CA VAL A 85 -10.56 19.23 -5.60
C VAL A 85 -11.32 20.55 -5.84
N GLU A 86 -12.58 20.66 -5.41
CA GLU A 86 -13.35 21.91 -5.48
C GLU A 86 -12.64 23.10 -4.80
N LEU A 87 -11.95 22.83 -3.70
CA LEU A 87 -11.19 23.84 -2.95
C LEU A 87 -9.78 24.10 -3.51
N GLY A 88 -9.37 23.39 -4.56
CA GLY A 88 -8.03 23.52 -5.15
C GLY A 88 -6.90 22.95 -4.28
N CYS A 89 -7.18 21.93 -3.47
CA CYS A 89 -6.19 21.32 -2.59
C CYS A 89 -5.41 20.20 -3.28
N HIS A 90 -4.11 20.12 -3.06
CA HIS A 90 -3.31 18.93 -3.36
C HIS A 90 -3.74 17.78 -2.45
N ILE A 91 -3.61 16.52 -2.92
CA ILE A 91 -4.19 15.37 -2.22
C ILE A 91 -3.14 14.29 -1.97
N ILE A 92 -3.05 13.77 -0.76
CA ILE A 92 -2.41 12.49 -0.46
C ILE A 92 -3.48 11.52 0.04
N CYS A 93 -3.65 10.37 -0.62
CA CYS A 93 -4.71 9.43 -0.32
C CYS A 93 -4.15 8.05 0.05
N GLU A 94 -4.66 7.48 1.14
CA GLU A 94 -4.33 6.12 1.57
C GLU A 94 -4.92 5.05 0.62
N LYS A 95 -4.28 3.90 0.60
CA LYS A 95 -4.73 2.72 -0.15
C LYS A 95 -5.83 1.93 0.63
N PRO A 96 -6.69 1.14 -0.06
CA PRO A 96 -6.95 1.19 -1.49
C PRO A 96 -7.62 2.51 -1.86
N LEU A 97 -7.54 2.93 -3.13
CA LEU A 97 -8.15 4.22 -3.54
C LEU A 97 -9.66 4.23 -3.35
N ALA A 98 -10.31 3.16 -3.78
CA ALA A 98 -11.75 2.92 -3.68
C ALA A 98 -12.03 1.45 -3.35
N LEU A 99 -13.31 1.04 -3.33
CA LEU A 99 -13.71 -0.36 -3.14
C LEU A 99 -13.90 -1.11 -4.46
N ASP A 100 -14.04 -0.38 -5.57
CA ASP A 100 -14.22 -0.88 -6.93
C ASP A 100 -13.58 0.06 -7.96
N ALA A 101 -13.41 -0.44 -9.19
CA ALA A 101 -12.77 0.30 -10.27
C ALA A 101 -13.58 1.49 -10.76
N GLU A 102 -14.92 1.41 -10.78
CA GLU A 102 -15.83 2.50 -11.20
C GLU A 102 -15.68 3.71 -10.27
N THR A 103 -15.69 3.47 -8.96
CA THR A 103 -15.46 4.53 -7.96
C THR A 103 -14.03 5.10 -8.06
N ALA A 104 -13.03 4.25 -8.31
CA ALA A 104 -11.64 4.70 -8.48
C ALA A 104 -11.47 5.54 -9.76
N GLU A 105 -12.13 5.18 -10.86
CA GLU A 105 -12.19 5.96 -12.10
C GLU A 105 -12.84 7.33 -11.87
N HIS A 106 -13.98 7.34 -11.18
CA HIS A 106 -14.65 8.59 -10.82
C HIS A 106 -13.70 9.52 -10.04
N ILE A 107 -13.02 9.01 -9.02
CA ILE A 107 -12.04 9.78 -8.24
C ILE A 107 -10.91 10.32 -9.13
N TYR A 108 -10.37 9.50 -10.03
CA TYR A 108 -9.31 9.93 -10.94
C TYR A 108 -9.81 11.01 -11.92
N ASN A 109 -11.01 10.85 -12.46
CA ASN A 109 -11.63 11.83 -13.38
C ASN A 109 -11.87 13.21 -12.75
N LEU A 110 -12.03 13.30 -11.42
CA LEU A 110 -12.13 14.59 -10.72
C LEU A 110 -10.85 15.41 -10.79
N ILE A 111 -9.68 14.77 -10.89
CA ILE A 111 -8.39 15.42 -10.69
C ILE A 111 -7.48 15.40 -11.92
N LYS A 112 -7.67 14.48 -12.87
CA LYS A 112 -6.75 14.25 -14.00
C LYS A 112 -6.47 15.47 -14.88
N ASP A 113 -7.47 16.36 -15.02
CA ASP A 113 -7.40 17.55 -15.88
C ASP A 113 -7.09 18.83 -15.06
N THR A 114 -6.59 18.68 -13.83
CA THR A 114 -6.21 19.79 -12.94
C THR A 114 -4.69 19.86 -12.79
N ASP A 115 -4.18 21.00 -12.32
CA ASP A 115 -2.76 21.16 -11.93
C ASP A 115 -2.48 20.65 -10.51
N LEU A 116 -3.45 20.03 -9.85
CA LEU A 116 -3.32 19.56 -8.48
C LEU A 116 -2.40 18.33 -8.40
N LYS A 117 -1.44 18.36 -7.50
CA LYS A 117 -0.60 17.20 -7.22
C LYS A 117 -1.36 16.22 -6.34
N HIS A 118 -1.21 14.93 -6.67
CA HIS A 118 -1.92 13.88 -5.95
C HIS A 118 -1.05 12.63 -5.77
N ALA A 119 -0.98 12.10 -4.56
CA ALA A 119 -0.19 10.95 -4.20
C ALA A 119 -1.06 9.81 -3.67
N PHE A 120 -0.72 8.56 -4.04
CA PHE A 120 -1.35 7.33 -3.57
C PHE A 120 -0.39 6.60 -2.62
N ALA A 121 -0.81 6.38 -1.38
CA ALA A 121 0.08 5.96 -0.30
C ALA A 121 0.33 4.45 -0.22
N ALA A 122 0.67 3.80 -1.34
CA ALA A 122 1.17 2.44 -1.35
C ALA A 122 2.71 2.44 -1.14
N THR A 123 3.17 2.72 0.05
CA THR A 123 4.51 3.22 0.38
C THR A 123 5.64 2.19 0.45
N HIS A 124 5.37 0.88 0.31
CA HIS A 124 6.45 -0.12 0.39
C HIS A 124 7.48 -0.03 -0.75
N LEU A 125 7.17 0.68 -1.83
CA LEU A 125 8.13 0.98 -2.90
C LEU A 125 9.34 1.82 -2.42
N TYR A 126 9.23 2.47 -1.26
CA TYR A 126 10.33 3.24 -0.64
C TYR A 126 11.29 2.38 0.19
N ASP A 127 11.09 1.06 0.24
CA ASP A 127 12.05 0.19 0.93
C ASP A 127 13.43 0.23 0.25
N PRO A 128 14.53 0.36 1.01
CA PRO A 128 15.88 0.37 0.45
C PRO A 128 16.21 -0.85 -0.43
N SER A 129 15.65 -2.03 -0.10
CA SER A 129 15.82 -3.23 -0.90
C SER A 129 15.17 -3.13 -2.28
N VAL A 130 14.05 -2.40 -2.39
CA VAL A 130 13.37 -2.11 -3.66
C VAL A 130 14.23 -1.21 -4.54
N ALA A 131 14.79 -0.14 -3.96
CA ALA A 131 15.67 0.77 -4.68
C ALA A 131 16.95 0.06 -5.15
N PHE A 132 17.52 -0.80 -4.32
CA PHE A 132 18.70 -1.58 -4.67
C PHE A 132 18.42 -2.60 -5.78
N ILE A 133 17.33 -3.38 -5.70
CA ILE A 133 16.96 -4.32 -6.77
C ILE A 133 16.68 -3.57 -8.08
N ARG A 134 16.01 -2.41 -8.04
CA ARG A 134 15.85 -1.55 -9.22
C ARG A 134 17.20 -1.22 -9.84
N ASP A 135 18.15 -0.78 -9.03
CA ASP A 135 19.48 -0.42 -9.51
C ASP A 135 20.19 -1.60 -10.18
N LEU A 136 20.14 -2.80 -9.56
CA LEU A 136 20.70 -4.04 -10.13
C LEU A 136 20.07 -4.40 -11.48
N ILE A 137 18.75 -4.27 -11.62
CA ILE A 137 18.02 -4.66 -12.83
C ILE A 137 18.15 -3.58 -13.92
N THR A 138 17.86 -2.31 -13.57
CA THR A 138 17.64 -1.28 -14.59
C THR A 138 18.87 -0.44 -14.92
N LYS A 139 19.85 -0.32 -14.02
CA LYS A 139 21.06 0.47 -14.22
C LYS A 139 22.28 -0.41 -14.43
N GLN A 140 22.51 -1.37 -13.54
CA GLN A 140 23.67 -2.27 -13.63
C GLN A 140 23.45 -3.40 -14.62
N ASN A 141 22.17 -3.74 -14.93
CA ASN A 141 21.77 -4.81 -15.86
C ASN A 141 22.41 -6.17 -15.53
N VAL A 142 22.53 -6.51 -14.23
CA VAL A 142 23.34 -7.65 -13.76
C VAL A 142 22.79 -9.03 -14.16
N ILE A 143 21.55 -9.11 -14.64
CA ILE A 143 20.91 -10.36 -15.11
C ILE A 143 20.54 -10.32 -16.60
N GLY A 144 20.99 -9.29 -17.33
CA GLY A 144 20.60 -9.07 -18.72
C GLY A 144 19.12 -8.66 -18.86
N GLU A 145 18.56 -8.86 -20.04
CA GLU A 145 17.15 -8.53 -20.33
C GLU A 145 16.21 -9.35 -19.44
N LEU A 146 15.32 -8.65 -18.72
CA LEU A 146 14.31 -9.28 -17.87
C LEU A 146 13.28 -10.02 -18.72
N THR A 147 12.98 -11.27 -18.36
CA THR A 147 12.09 -12.17 -19.13
C THR A 147 10.84 -12.57 -18.39
N ALA A 148 10.88 -12.65 -17.05
CA ALA A 148 9.74 -12.97 -16.20
C ALA A 148 9.97 -12.52 -14.75
N VAL A 149 8.89 -12.44 -13.98
CA VAL A 149 8.95 -12.21 -12.52
C VAL A 149 7.97 -13.14 -11.81
N ASP A 150 8.44 -13.83 -10.76
CA ASP A 150 7.57 -14.61 -9.89
C ASP A 150 7.57 -14.02 -8.47
N ILE A 151 6.37 -13.82 -7.93
CA ILE A 151 6.18 -13.30 -6.57
C ILE A 151 5.31 -14.30 -5.81
N GLY A 152 5.93 -15.06 -4.94
CA GLY A 152 5.23 -16.01 -4.07
C GLY A 152 5.36 -15.61 -2.62
N TYR A 153 4.25 -15.52 -1.91
CA TYR A 153 4.26 -15.26 -0.48
C TYR A 153 3.28 -16.16 0.24
N THR A 154 3.82 -17.13 0.97
CA THR A 154 3.00 -17.93 1.86
C THR A 154 3.01 -17.33 3.24
N ARG A 155 1.85 -17.00 3.71
CA ARG A 155 1.62 -16.40 5.01
C ARG A 155 1.04 -17.45 5.93
N ARG A 156 1.60 -17.62 7.13
CA ARG A 156 0.83 -18.27 8.19
C ARG A 156 -0.31 -17.34 8.56
N ILE A 157 -1.51 -17.62 8.06
CA ILE A 157 -2.71 -16.97 8.57
C ILE A 157 -3.15 -17.80 9.77
N PRO A 158 -3.15 -17.22 10.95
CA PRO A 158 -3.66 -17.86 12.13
C PRO A 158 -5.12 -18.28 11.96
N GLY A 159 -5.45 -19.49 12.39
CA GLY A 159 -6.78 -20.07 12.18
C GLY A 159 -6.89 -21.01 10.98
N SER A 160 -5.81 -21.20 10.20
CA SER A 160 -5.71 -22.31 9.26
C SER A 160 -5.88 -23.65 10.00
N PRO A 161 -6.66 -24.62 9.47
CA PRO A 161 -6.87 -25.93 10.10
C PRO A 161 -5.58 -26.70 10.42
N SER A 162 -4.52 -26.36 9.73
CA SER A 162 -3.21 -27.04 9.82
C SER A 162 -2.20 -26.39 10.78
N SER A 163 -2.53 -25.27 11.44
CA SER A 163 -1.46 -24.44 11.99
C SER A 163 -1.46 -24.15 13.45
N SER A 164 -2.14 -24.80 14.30
CA SER A 164 -2.14 -24.56 15.74
C SER A 164 -3.46 -24.14 16.36
N ASP A 165 -3.50 -24.21 17.66
CA ASP A 165 -4.62 -23.80 18.52
C ASP A 165 -4.90 -22.29 18.54
N MET A 166 -4.27 -21.54 17.64
CA MET A 166 -4.37 -20.07 17.61
C MET A 166 -5.30 -19.57 16.50
N VAL A 167 -6.07 -18.55 16.81
CA VAL A 167 -7.04 -17.92 15.92
C VAL A 167 -6.78 -16.41 15.85
N LYS A 168 -6.94 -15.84 14.64
CA LYS A 168 -6.87 -14.38 14.44
C LYS A 168 -8.23 -13.76 14.74
N PRO A 169 -8.32 -12.76 15.65
CA PRO A 169 -9.57 -12.05 15.89
C PRO A 169 -10.08 -11.32 14.65
N TRP A 170 -11.40 -11.13 14.59
CA TRP A 170 -12.03 -10.31 13.58
C TRP A 170 -11.62 -8.84 13.73
N ASN A 171 -11.41 -8.18 12.60
CA ASN A 171 -11.12 -6.76 12.53
C ASN A 171 -11.56 -6.25 11.15
N TRP A 172 -11.51 -4.96 10.91
CA TRP A 172 -11.90 -4.33 9.63
C TRP A 172 -11.21 -4.96 8.40
N MET A 173 -10.00 -5.49 8.56
CA MET A 173 -9.27 -6.22 7.52
C MET A 173 -9.98 -7.49 7.04
N SER A 174 -10.95 -7.99 7.81
CA SER A 174 -11.79 -9.15 7.47
C SER A 174 -13.03 -8.76 6.66
N SER A 175 -13.24 -7.47 6.37
CA SER A 175 -14.42 -6.96 5.70
C SER A 175 -14.09 -6.13 4.46
N LEU A 176 -14.66 -6.52 3.30
CA LEU A 176 -14.52 -5.78 2.03
C LEU A 176 -15.09 -4.37 2.13
N ALA A 177 -16.25 -4.21 2.76
CA ALA A 177 -16.90 -2.91 2.95
C ALA A 177 -16.00 -1.90 3.69
N HIS A 178 -15.04 -2.36 4.46
CA HIS A 178 -14.06 -1.51 5.15
C HIS A 178 -12.72 -1.38 4.41
N GLY A 179 -12.58 -1.98 3.23
CA GLY A 179 -11.33 -2.01 2.47
C GLY A 179 -10.36 -3.10 2.94
N GLY A 180 -10.88 -4.16 3.59
CA GLY A 180 -10.10 -5.32 4.03
C GLY A 180 -9.62 -6.20 2.87
N GLY A 181 -8.93 -7.29 3.21
CA GLY A 181 -8.43 -8.29 2.28
C GLY A 181 -7.00 -8.08 1.79
N ALA A 182 -6.44 -9.16 1.26
CA ALA A 182 -5.06 -9.19 0.76
C ALA A 182 -4.89 -8.39 -0.53
N LEU A 183 -5.91 -8.35 -1.39
CA LEU A 183 -5.88 -7.56 -2.63
C LEU A 183 -5.82 -6.07 -2.29
N ASN A 184 -6.75 -5.56 -1.51
CA ASN A 184 -6.80 -4.15 -1.14
C ASN A 184 -5.56 -3.68 -0.36
N ASN A 185 -4.96 -4.55 0.46
CA ASN A 185 -3.90 -4.14 1.38
C ASN A 185 -2.52 -4.65 1.01
N GLY A 186 -2.42 -5.76 0.31
CA GLY A 186 -1.14 -6.37 -0.08
C GLY A 186 -0.79 -6.15 -1.54
N LEU A 187 -1.74 -6.37 -2.44
CA LEU A 187 -1.51 -6.28 -3.88
C LEU A 187 -1.10 -4.87 -4.30
N THR A 188 -1.78 -3.84 -3.80
CA THR A 188 -1.48 -2.43 -4.10
C THR A 188 -0.01 -2.06 -3.83
N HIS A 189 0.52 -2.48 -2.68
CA HIS A 189 1.93 -2.28 -2.37
C HIS A 189 2.85 -3.08 -3.29
N ARG A 190 2.49 -4.34 -3.58
CA ARG A 190 3.32 -5.22 -4.41
C ARG A 190 3.37 -4.79 -5.87
N LEU A 191 2.29 -4.29 -6.42
CA LEU A 191 2.29 -3.71 -7.77
C LEU A 191 3.23 -2.50 -7.84
N GLY A 192 3.14 -1.57 -6.89
CA GLY A 192 4.05 -0.43 -6.83
C GLY A 192 5.53 -0.84 -6.67
N MET A 193 5.81 -1.87 -5.85
CA MET A 193 7.16 -2.42 -5.74
C MET A 193 7.63 -3.09 -7.04
N LEU A 194 6.76 -3.89 -7.68
CA LEU A 194 7.06 -4.58 -8.94
C LEU A 194 7.40 -3.58 -10.04
N GLU A 195 6.54 -2.60 -10.27
CA GLU A 195 6.75 -1.55 -11.27
C GLU A 195 8.02 -0.73 -10.97
N ARG A 196 8.26 -0.41 -9.70
CA ARG A 196 9.46 0.31 -9.28
C ARG A 196 10.75 -0.47 -9.54
N MET A 197 10.78 -1.76 -9.19
CA MET A 197 11.97 -2.60 -9.35
C MET A 197 12.28 -2.93 -10.80
N THR A 198 11.27 -3.16 -11.61
CA THR A 198 11.45 -3.54 -13.02
C THR A 198 11.58 -2.36 -13.97
N GLY A 199 11.10 -1.17 -13.57
CA GLY A 199 10.96 -0.03 -14.47
C GLY A 199 9.87 -0.21 -15.53
N MET A 200 9.03 -1.25 -15.38
CA MET A 200 7.91 -1.59 -16.28
C MET A 200 6.59 -1.26 -15.59
N ILE A 201 5.51 -1.20 -16.35
CA ILE A 201 4.14 -1.03 -15.85
C ILE A 201 3.31 -2.29 -16.09
N ALA A 202 2.41 -2.61 -15.16
CA ALA A 202 1.41 -3.63 -15.36
C ALA A 202 0.29 -3.08 -16.27
N THR A 203 0.07 -3.71 -17.42
CA THR A 203 -0.92 -3.27 -18.42
C THR A 203 -2.15 -4.15 -18.46
N SER A 204 -2.07 -5.38 -17.98
CA SER A 204 -3.23 -6.29 -17.89
C SER A 204 -3.08 -7.19 -16.67
N ALA A 205 -4.21 -7.59 -16.10
CA ALA A 205 -4.29 -8.47 -14.95
C ALA A 205 -5.35 -9.56 -15.13
N VAL A 206 -5.09 -10.76 -14.60
CA VAL A 206 -6.06 -11.85 -14.47
C VAL A 206 -5.74 -12.66 -13.22
N GLY A 207 -6.74 -13.25 -12.60
CA GLY A 207 -6.50 -14.10 -11.45
C GLY A 207 -7.77 -14.60 -10.76
N GLU A 208 -7.57 -15.20 -9.61
CA GLU A 208 -8.63 -15.73 -8.75
C GLU A 208 -8.28 -15.41 -7.29
N ALA A 209 -9.29 -15.08 -6.50
CA ALA A 209 -9.17 -14.83 -5.08
C ALA A 209 -10.18 -15.64 -4.28
N LYS A 210 -9.81 -16.02 -3.04
CA LYS A 210 -10.65 -16.80 -2.14
C LYS A 210 -10.75 -16.17 -0.77
N ILE A 211 -11.96 -16.17 -0.23
CA ILE A 211 -12.21 -15.72 1.14
C ILE A 211 -11.64 -16.75 2.11
N TYR A 212 -10.82 -16.28 3.03
CA TYR A 212 -10.26 -17.08 4.11
C TYR A 212 -9.75 -16.18 5.25
N PRO A 213 -10.03 -16.50 6.55
CA PRO A 213 -11.04 -17.47 7.01
C PRO A 213 -12.47 -16.97 6.76
N HIS A 214 -13.46 -17.86 6.73
CA HIS A 214 -14.86 -17.47 6.52
C HIS A 214 -15.49 -16.80 7.74
N LYS A 215 -14.96 -17.07 8.93
CA LYS A 215 -15.42 -16.49 10.21
C LYS A 215 -14.22 -16.23 11.13
N ALA A 216 -14.34 -15.22 11.97
CA ALA A 216 -13.34 -14.91 13.00
C ALA A 216 -14.03 -14.41 14.30
N PRO A 217 -13.45 -14.65 15.49
CA PRO A 217 -14.01 -14.22 16.76
C PRO A 217 -13.86 -12.72 16.95
N VAL A 218 -14.89 -12.04 17.46
CA VAL A 218 -14.89 -10.60 17.75
C VAL A 218 -14.38 -10.39 19.17
N VAL A 219 -13.15 -9.91 19.30
CA VAL A 219 -12.50 -9.61 20.58
C VAL A 219 -12.47 -8.11 20.79
N PRO A 220 -13.27 -7.54 21.71
CA PRO A 220 -13.45 -6.11 21.88
C PRO A 220 -12.15 -5.33 22.12
N GLU A 221 -11.20 -5.92 22.83
CA GLU A 221 -9.92 -5.33 23.23
C GLU A 221 -8.92 -5.30 22.06
N ILE A 222 -9.19 -6.03 20.96
CA ILE A 222 -8.28 -6.18 19.81
C ILE A 222 -8.86 -5.49 18.56
N ARG A 223 -9.45 -4.31 18.73
CA ARG A 223 -10.01 -3.54 17.59
C ARG A 223 -8.99 -2.63 16.91
N ASP A 224 -8.01 -2.10 17.65
CA ASP A 224 -6.93 -1.29 17.05
C ASP A 224 -6.05 -2.17 16.16
N PHE A 225 -5.82 -1.72 14.94
CA PHE A 225 -5.02 -2.46 13.96
C PHE A 225 -3.59 -2.74 14.45
N ARG A 226 -2.98 -1.83 15.20
CA ARG A 226 -1.64 -2.00 15.78
C ARG A 226 -1.58 -3.16 16.75
N VAL A 227 -2.61 -3.32 17.57
CA VAL A 227 -2.76 -4.45 18.50
C VAL A 227 -3.09 -5.72 17.71
N TRP A 228 -4.07 -5.63 16.81
CA TRP A 228 -4.54 -6.75 16.00
C TRP A 228 -3.42 -7.42 15.21
N ARG A 229 -2.53 -6.65 14.56
CA ARG A 229 -1.48 -7.21 13.68
C ARG A 229 -0.56 -8.21 14.39
N SER A 230 -0.34 -8.07 15.69
CA SER A 230 0.53 -8.93 16.51
C SER A 230 -0.20 -9.92 17.40
N LYS A 231 -1.51 -9.72 17.65
CA LYS A 231 -2.28 -10.52 18.60
C LYS A 231 -3.01 -11.69 17.93
N MET A 232 -3.05 -12.78 18.65
CA MET A 232 -3.80 -13.99 18.37
C MET A 232 -4.34 -14.53 19.71
N ILE A 233 -5.41 -15.27 19.64
CA ILE A 233 -5.99 -15.97 20.79
C ILE A 233 -6.05 -17.48 20.52
N THR A 234 -6.12 -18.31 21.56
CA THR A 234 -6.28 -19.75 21.39
C THR A 234 -7.68 -20.08 20.88
N ARG A 235 -7.84 -21.29 20.32
CA ARG A 235 -9.19 -21.78 19.93
C ARG A 235 -10.10 -21.94 21.14
N GLU A 236 -9.56 -22.28 22.30
CA GLU A 236 -10.30 -22.37 23.56
C GLU A 236 -10.80 -20.97 23.97
N GLU A 237 -9.94 -19.97 24.02
CA GLU A 237 -10.34 -18.58 24.30
C GLU A 237 -11.38 -18.08 23.30
N ALA A 238 -11.25 -18.42 22.00
CA ALA A 238 -12.15 -18.02 20.95
C ALA A 238 -13.60 -18.52 21.13
N GLN A 239 -13.82 -19.58 21.91
CA GLN A 239 -15.16 -20.08 22.22
C GLN A 239 -15.96 -19.11 23.10
N ASN A 240 -15.31 -18.21 23.81
CA ASN A 240 -15.94 -17.21 24.66
C ASN A 240 -16.44 -15.98 23.91
N TYR A 241 -16.23 -15.90 22.60
CA TYR A 241 -16.56 -14.72 21.78
C TYR A 241 -17.56 -15.08 20.68
N GLU A 242 -18.33 -14.08 20.26
CA GLU A 242 -19.15 -14.18 19.06
C GLU A 242 -18.27 -14.25 17.82
N TRP A 243 -18.69 -15.03 16.81
CA TRP A 243 -18.00 -15.19 15.55
C TRP A 243 -18.72 -14.41 14.45
N GLN A 244 -17.99 -13.49 13.82
CA GLN A 244 -18.49 -12.69 12.70
C GLN A 244 -17.99 -13.25 11.38
N GLN A 245 -18.83 -13.14 10.33
CA GLN A 245 -18.46 -13.49 8.97
C GLN A 245 -17.31 -12.61 8.46
N CYS A 246 -16.43 -13.22 7.68
CA CYS A 246 -15.38 -12.57 6.92
C CYS A 246 -15.76 -12.67 5.44
N ASP A 247 -15.73 -11.57 4.72
CA ASP A 247 -16.00 -11.48 3.28
C ASP A 247 -14.76 -11.03 2.48
N ALA A 248 -13.66 -10.74 3.17
CA ALA A 248 -12.42 -10.31 2.56
C ALA A 248 -11.51 -11.50 2.20
N GLU A 249 -10.93 -11.44 1.01
CA GLU A 249 -10.01 -12.44 0.48
C GLU A 249 -8.60 -12.32 1.10
N TRP A 250 -7.99 -13.48 1.45
CA TRP A 250 -6.59 -13.57 1.89
C TRP A 250 -5.77 -14.56 1.07
N ASP A 251 -6.42 -15.27 0.15
CA ASP A 251 -5.80 -16.17 -0.82
C ASP A 251 -6.05 -15.62 -2.23
N TYR A 252 -5.00 -15.45 -3.02
CA TYR A 252 -5.14 -15.12 -4.42
C TYR A 252 -3.95 -15.61 -5.24
N SER A 253 -4.22 -15.88 -6.51
CA SER A 253 -3.21 -16.11 -7.55
C SER A 253 -3.55 -15.23 -8.76
N ALA A 254 -2.57 -14.51 -9.26
CA ALA A 254 -2.74 -13.56 -10.34
C ALA A 254 -1.57 -13.58 -11.32
N PHE A 255 -1.84 -13.20 -12.57
CA PHE A 255 -0.88 -12.93 -13.61
C PHE A 255 -1.03 -11.48 -14.07
N PHE A 256 0.11 -10.87 -14.42
CA PHE A 256 0.19 -9.51 -14.95
C PHE A 256 1.03 -9.51 -16.21
N LYS A 257 0.59 -8.78 -17.24
CA LYS A 257 1.46 -8.40 -18.35
C LYS A 257 2.18 -7.11 -17.95
N LEU A 258 3.50 -7.09 -18.10
CA LEU A 258 4.33 -5.91 -17.83
C LEU A 258 4.93 -5.41 -19.14
N ASN A 259 4.79 -4.11 -19.39
CA ASN A 259 5.36 -3.43 -20.56
C ASN A 259 6.30 -2.30 -20.12
N LYS A 260 7.28 -1.97 -20.96
CA LYS A 260 8.05 -0.73 -20.79
C LYS A 260 7.14 0.47 -21.13
N ARG A 261 7.24 1.56 -20.37
CA ARG A 261 6.38 2.74 -20.52
C ARG A 261 6.38 3.35 -21.95
N ASP A 262 7.49 3.29 -22.66
CA ASP A 262 7.67 3.97 -23.96
C ASP A 262 7.67 2.99 -25.15
N SER A 263 7.15 1.77 -24.97
CA SER A 263 7.21 0.74 -26.01
C SER A 263 5.85 0.50 -26.66
N GLU A 264 5.61 1.08 -27.82
CA GLU A 264 4.39 0.85 -28.61
C GLU A 264 4.24 -0.62 -29.10
N ASN A 265 5.31 -1.40 -29.17
CA ASN A 265 5.33 -2.79 -29.64
C ASN A 265 6.32 -3.70 -28.89
N GLY A 266 6.59 -3.42 -27.62
CA GLY A 266 7.51 -4.22 -26.82
C GLY A 266 6.93 -5.58 -26.46
N ASN A 267 7.76 -6.62 -26.45
CA ASN A 267 7.40 -7.91 -25.89
C ASN A 267 7.02 -7.70 -24.41
N SER A 268 5.75 -7.89 -24.09
CA SER A 268 5.32 -7.94 -22.69
C SER A 268 5.95 -9.14 -22.01
N ILE A 269 6.38 -8.97 -20.78
CA ILE A 269 6.76 -10.10 -19.92
C ILE A 269 5.62 -10.45 -18.96
N LEU A 270 5.59 -11.69 -18.50
CA LEU A 270 4.63 -12.13 -17.51
C LEU A 270 5.22 -12.01 -16.11
N ALA A 271 4.42 -11.45 -15.19
CA ALA A 271 4.67 -11.57 -13.77
C ALA A 271 3.57 -12.43 -13.12
N THR A 272 3.96 -13.31 -12.20
CA THR A 272 3.03 -14.06 -11.36
C THR A 272 3.04 -13.46 -9.95
N MET A 273 1.87 -13.42 -9.30
CA MET A 273 1.78 -12.98 -7.92
C MET A 273 0.80 -13.86 -7.14
N ARG A 274 1.29 -14.44 -6.05
CA ARG A 274 0.51 -15.37 -5.26
C ARG A 274 0.65 -15.11 -3.77
N THR A 275 -0.48 -15.14 -3.06
CA THR A 275 -0.52 -15.15 -1.60
C THR A 275 -1.38 -16.31 -1.15
N HIS A 276 -0.85 -17.16 -0.28
CA HIS A 276 -1.60 -18.26 0.30
C HIS A 276 -1.71 -18.11 1.82
N PRO A 277 -2.90 -18.39 2.41
CA PRO A 277 -3.05 -18.58 3.82
C PRO A 277 -2.55 -19.97 4.20
N GLY A 278 -1.56 -20.03 5.06
CA GLY A 278 -1.34 -21.21 5.85
C GLY A 278 -0.76 -22.45 5.21
N ILE A 279 0.55 -22.45 5.04
CA ILE A 279 1.31 -23.70 5.15
C ILE A 279 1.62 -23.90 6.64
N PRO A 280 1.67 -25.18 7.15
CA PRO A 280 2.05 -25.49 8.53
C PRO A 280 3.51 -25.14 8.88
N SER A 281 4.20 -24.45 8.03
CA SER A 281 5.58 -24.03 8.22
C SER A 281 5.69 -22.89 9.23
N HIS A 282 6.63 -23.01 10.15
CA HIS A 282 6.93 -21.96 11.12
C HIS A 282 7.59 -20.74 10.50
N LYS A 283 8.01 -20.82 9.24
CA LYS A 283 8.67 -19.72 8.52
C LYS A 283 7.87 -19.38 7.28
N PRO A 284 7.60 -18.08 7.02
CA PRO A 284 7.07 -17.66 5.73
C PRO A 284 8.01 -18.15 4.63
N THR A 285 7.45 -18.78 3.62
CA THR A 285 8.18 -19.21 2.43
C THR A 285 7.77 -18.36 1.26
N GLY A 286 8.71 -18.03 0.39
CA GLY A 286 8.44 -17.23 -0.80
C GLY A 286 9.47 -16.12 -0.97
N GLY A 287 9.24 -15.32 -1.96
CA GLY A 287 10.11 -14.22 -2.34
C GLY A 287 9.74 -13.67 -3.68
N TRP A 288 10.59 -12.82 -4.16
CA TRP A 288 10.54 -12.18 -5.45
C TRP A 288 11.67 -12.72 -6.29
N PHE A 289 11.34 -13.27 -7.45
CA PHE A 289 12.28 -13.90 -8.39
C PHE A 289 12.25 -13.11 -9.68
N PHE A 290 13.36 -12.52 -10.06
CA PHE A 290 13.51 -11.74 -11.28
C PHE A 290 14.41 -12.53 -12.23
N TYR A 291 13.85 -13.05 -13.31
CA TYR A 291 14.53 -13.88 -14.29
C TYR A 291 14.99 -13.04 -15.46
N GLY A 292 16.28 -12.98 -15.69
CA GLY A 292 16.89 -12.37 -16.86
C GLY A 292 17.54 -13.40 -17.77
N ARG A 293 17.99 -12.97 -18.95
CA ARG A 293 18.67 -13.87 -19.90
C ARG A 293 20.03 -14.37 -19.42
N GLU A 294 20.66 -13.63 -18.51
CA GLU A 294 22.03 -13.90 -18.03
C GLU A 294 22.06 -14.36 -16.58
N GLY A 295 20.95 -14.25 -15.86
CA GLY A 295 20.89 -14.65 -14.45
C GLY A 295 19.58 -14.38 -13.77
N THR A 296 19.57 -14.53 -12.44
CA THR A 296 18.39 -14.35 -11.61
C THR A 296 18.73 -13.55 -10.36
N ILE A 297 17.87 -12.61 -9.98
CA ILE A 297 17.87 -11.98 -8.65
C ILE A 297 16.74 -12.58 -7.83
N VAL A 298 17.04 -12.94 -6.59
CA VAL A 298 16.03 -13.42 -5.63
C VAL A 298 16.04 -12.54 -4.38
N GLY A 299 14.92 -11.88 -4.09
CA GLY A 299 14.70 -11.18 -2.83
C GLY A 299 13.76 -11.98 -1.93
N ARG A 300 14.21 -12.43 -0.77
CA ARG A 300 13.37 -13.17 0.18
C ARG A 300 12.55 -12.19 1.02
N GLY A 301 11.32 -12.57 1.34
CA GLY A 301 10.40 -11.77 2.14
C GLY A 301 9.25 -11.16 1.36
N GLY A 302 8.44 -10.34 2.03
CA GLY A 302 7.21 -9.78 1.46
C GLY A 302 7.30 -8.30 1.08
N HIS A 303 7.72 -7.46 2.01
CA HIS A 303 7.79 -6.00 1.87
C HIS A 303 9.20 -5.45 2.12
N ILE A 304 9.99 -6.17 2.88
CA ILE A 304 11.45 -6.01 3.02
C ILE A 304 12.04 -7.24 2.36
N LEU A 305 12.96 -7.04 1.43
CA LEU A 305 13.55 -8.14 0.68
C LEU A 305 14.95 -8.44 1.21
N SER A 306 15.03 -9.48 2.05
CA SER A 306 16.27 -9.92 2.67
C SER A 306 16.21 -11.42 3.04
N PRO A 307 17.25 -12.23 2.73
CA PRO A 307 18.40 -11.84 1.93
C PRO A 307 18.08 -11.62 0.45
N ILE A 308 18.94 -10.84 -0.23
CA ILE A 308 18.97 -10.71 -1.68
C ILE A 308 20.09 -11.58 -2.21
N THR A 309 19.82 -12.41 -3.21
CA THR A 309 20.84 -13.23 -3.88
C THR A 309 20.83 -13.01 -5.37
N LYS A 310 22.01 -13.06 -5.97
CA LYS A 310 22.21 -13.04 -7.43
C LYS A 310 22.77 -14.41 -7.85
N HIS A 311 22.24 -14.95 -8.93
CA HIS A 311 22.61 -16.23 -9.50
C HIS A 311 23.02 -16.04 -10.97
N ILE A 312 24.25 -16.35 -11.31
CA ILE A 312 24.80 -16.30 -12.69
C ILE A 312 25.46 -17.64 -12.97
N GLY A 313 24.93 -18.40 -13.93
CA GLY A 313 25.37 -19.79 -14.14
C GLY A 313 25.20 -20.62 -12.86
N GLU A 314 26.27 -21.22 -12.36
CA GLU A 314 26.28 -22.00 -11.12
C GLU A 314 26.66 -21.15 -9.88
N GLU A 315 27.06 -19.91 -10.08
CA GLU A 315 27.50 -19.04 -8.99
C GLU A 315 26.31 -18.38 -8.29
N THR A 316 26.40 -18.33 -6.96
CA THR A 316 25.44 -17.65 -6.11
C THR A 316 26.15 -16.65 -5.21
N GLU A 317 25.73 -15.40 -5.27
CA GLU A 317 26.25 -14.31 -4.45
C GLU A 317 25.14 -13.77 -3.56
N VAL A 318 25.42 -13.60 -2.25
CA VAL A 318 24.53 -12.91 -1.32
C VAL A 318 24.87 -11.43 -1.33
N LEU A 319 23.89 -10.60 -1.65
CA LEU A 319 24.05 -9.16 -1.77
C LEU A 319 23.51 -8.44 -0.53
N SER A 320 24.29 -7.49 -0.02
CA SER A 320 23.85 -6.57 1.04
C SER A 320 23.38 -5.27 0.42
N VAL A 321 22.28 -4.71 0.93
CA VAL A 321 21.78 -3.39 0.48
C VAL A 321 22.84 -2.34 0.86
N PRO A 322 23.42 -1.61 -0.10
CA PRO A 322 24.43 -0.58 0.18
C PRO A 322 23.86 0.57 1.00
N GLN A 323 24.73 1.17 1.82
CA GLN A 323 24.36 2.21 2.78
C GLN A 323 23.73 3.47 2.13
N ASN A 324 24.10 3.80 0.91
CA ASN A 324 23.53 4.93 0.18
C ASN A 324 22.02 4.78 -0.04
N PHE A 325 21.50 3.57 -0.30
CA PHE A 325 20.05 3.33 -0.42
C PHE A 325 19.31 3.46 0.92
N THR A 326 19.98 3.05 2.02
CA THR A 326 19.40 3.18 3.36
C THR A 326 19.38 4.64 3.83
N ASN A 327 20.41 5.41 3.52
CA ASN A 327 20.55 6.82 3.92
C ASN A 327 19.54 7.73 3.22
N ASP A 328 19.01 7.35 2.06
CA ASP A 328 17.99 8.13 1.34
C ASP A 328 16.62 8.09 2.06
N LEU A 329 16.38 7.07 2.88
CA LEU A 329 15.13 6.95 3.62
C LEU A 329 15.18 7.82 4.89
N PRO A 330 14.23 8.78 5.10
CA PRO A 330 14.16 9.58 6.32
C PRO A 330 14.05 8.70 7.58
N GLN A 331 14.80 9.02 8.61
CA GLN A 331 14.87 8.24 9.85
C GLN A 331 14.18 9.01 11.01
N ILE A 332 12.84 9.04 11.01
CA ILE A 332 12.07 9.76 12.04
C ILE A 332 11.22 8.85 12.94
N GLY A 333 11.21 7.57 12.68
CA GLY A 333 10.41 6.61 13.45
C GLY A 333 10.62 5.17 13.00
N GLU A 334 9.60 4.35 13.20
CA GLU A 334 9.60 2.97 12.69
C GLU A 334 9.62 2.94 11.16
N GLU A 335 9.98 1.80 10.58
CA GLU A 335 10.13 1.58 9.14
C GLU A 335 8.98 2.15 8.29
N ILE A 336 7.73 1.88 8.70
CA ILE A 336 6.58 2.38 7.95
C ILE A 336 6.43 3.91 8.05
N GLN A 337 6.78 4.49 9.19
CA GLN A 337 6.80 5.95 9.35
C GLN A 337 7.81 6.59 8.41
N ASN A 338 8.99 5.99 8.29
CA ASN A 338 10.04 6.46 7.39
C ASN A 338 9.59 6.43 5.93
N LYS A 339 8.84 5.40 5.51
CA LYS A 339 8.27 5.28 4.17
C LYS A 339 7.17 6.32 3.89
N TRP A 340 6.27 6.60 4.85
CA TRP A 340 5.33 7.73 4.71
C TRP A 340 6.06 9.06 4.60
N THR A 341 7.12 9.23 5.38
CA THR A 341 7.92 10.46 5.36
C THR A 341 8.64 10.65 4.02
N ALA A 342 9.16 9.59 3.41
CA ALA A 342 9.75 9.64 2.08
C ALA A 342 8.71 10.02 1.01
N LEU A 343 7.50 9.44 1.05
CA LEU A 343 6.42 9.83 0.15
C LEU A 343 6.07 11.31 0.29
N VAL A 344 5.92 11.80 1.52
CA VAL A 344 5.61 13.22 1.78
C VAL A 344 6.75 14.12 1.31
N ARG A 345 8.03 13.73 1.44
CA ARG A 345 9.18 14.44 0.89
C ARG A 345 9.00 14.70 -0.61
N ASP A 346 8.79 13.62 -1.36
CA ASP A 346 8.73 13.68 -2.82
C ASP A 346 7.46 14.42 -3.29
N PHE A 347 6.34 14.19 -2.65
CA PHE A 347 5.09 14.91 -2.90
C PHE A 347 5.21 16.42 -2.67
N LEU A 348 5.86 16.85 -1.58
CA LEU A 348 6.09 18.26 -1.30
C LEU A 348 7.11 18.90 -2.26
N ALA A 349 8.08 18.13 -2.73
CA ALA A 349 9.04 18.60 -3.73
C ALA A 349 8.34 18.84 -5.07
N ASP A 350 7.44 17.92 -5.50
CA ASP A 350 6.63 18.10 -6.71
C ASP A 350 5.70 19.33 -6.62
N ILE A 351 5.01 19.53 -5.49
CA ILE A 351 4.18 20.74 -5.27
C ILE A 351 5.02 22.03 -5.45
N LYS A 352 6.29 21.98 -5.06
CA LYS A 352 7.22 23.13 -5.16
C LYS A 352 7.94 23.23 -6.51
N GLY A 353 7.68 22.32 -7.46
CA GLY A 353 8.39 22.23 -8.73
C GLY A 353 9.88 21.88 -8.57
N GLN A 354 10.25 21.15 -7.52
CA GLN A 354 11.61 20.72 -7.23
C GLN A 354 11.85 19.28 -7.72
N PRO A 355 13.11 18.89 -8.01
CA PRO A 355 13.44 17.51 -8.32
C PRO A 355 13.01 16.56 -7.20
N HIS A 356 12.41 15.42 -7.57
CA HIS A 356 11.94 14.41 -6.65
C HIS A 356 12.00 13.02 -7.29
N GLU A 357 11.96 11.97 -6.47
CA GLU A 357 11.75 10.60 -6.95
C GLU A 357 10.28 10.41 -7.38
N PRO A 358 10.02 9.65 -8.45
CA PRO A 358 8.65 9.32 -8.85
C PRO A 358 7.91 8.59 -7.71
N TYR A 359 6.66 8.96 -7.48
CA TYR A 359 5.76 8.34 -6.52
C TYR A 359 4.46 7.91 -7.20
N LEU A 360 3.69 7.03 -6.55
CA LEU A 360 2.41 6.58 -7.08
C LEU A 360 1.36 7.68 -6.93
N THR A 361 0.54 7.81 -7.96
CA THR A 361 -0.52 8.82 -8.08
C THR A 361 -1.91 8.18 -7.91
N LEU A 362 -2.99 8.99 -7.91
CA LEU A 362 -4.35 8.45 -7.92
C LEU A 362 -4.66 7.70 -9.22
N HIS A 363 -3.96 8.00 -10.33
CA HIS A 363 -4.01 7.19 -11.54
C HIS A 363 -3.53 5.75 -11.28
N ASP A 364 -2.39 5.58 -10.62
CA ASP A 364 -1.91 4.24 -10.25
C ASP A 364 -2.90 3.55 -9.30
N GLY A 365 -3.51 4.29 -8.38
CA GLY A 365 -4.57 3.77 -7.52
C GLY A 365 -5.78 3.24 -8.30
N TYR A 366 -6.20 3.93 -9.36
CA TYR A 366 -7.26 3.50 -10.26
C TYR A 366 -6.85 2.24 -11.06
N ARG A 367 -5.67 2.27 -11.69
CA ARG A 367 -5.13 1.10 -12.42
C ARG A 367 -5.07 -0.15 -11.52
N TYR A 368 -4.60 0.00 -10.30
CA TYR A 368 -4.51 -1.12 -9.35
C TYR A 368 -5.89 -1.61 -8.90
N GLN A 369 -6.89 -0.73 -8.84
CA GLN A 369 -8.26 -1.14 -8.53
C GLN A 369 -8.88 -1.98 -9.66
N ILE A 370 -8.60 -1.67 -10.93
CA ILE A 370 -8.99 -2.52 -12.07
C ILE A 370 -8.42 -3.94 -11.90
N ALA A 371 -7.14 -4.05 -11.56
CA ALA A 371 -6.52 -5.34 -11.31
C ALA A 371 -7.16 -6.10 -10.14
N ILE A 372 -7.45 -5.40 -9.04
CA ILE A 372 -8.13 -5.98 -7.88
C ILE A 372 -9.49 -6.55 -8.25
N ASP A 373 -10.29 -5.81 -9.01
CA ASP A 373 -11.63 -6.23 -9.42
C ASP A 373 -11.59 -7.39 -10.41
N ALA A 374 -10.63 -7.40 -11.33
CA ALA A 374 -10.42 -8.52 -12.25
C ALA A 374 -10.08 -9.82 -11.51
N ILE A 375 -9.17 -9.77 -10.55
CA ILE A 375 -8.75 -10.93 -9.76
C ILE A 375 -9.90 -11.39 -8.84
N ARG A 376 -10.60 -10.47 -8.18
CA ARG A 376 -11.73 -10.77 -7.30
C ARG A 376 -12.92 -11.35 -8.06
N GLY A 377 -13.17 -10.82 -9.26
CA GLY A 377 -14.30 -11.25 -10.11
C GLY A 377 -14.03 -12.49 -10.94
N SER A 378 -12.78 -12.94 -11.07
CA SER A 378 -12.36 -14.09 -11.90
C SER A 378 -12.89 -14.00 -13.35
N LYS A 379 -12.92 -12.80 -13.95
CA LYS A 379 -13.61 -12.50 -15.22
C LYS A 379 -12.71 -12.58 -16.47
N GLY A 380 -11.51 -13.14 -16.35
CA GLY A 380 -10.51 -13.14 -17.42
C GLY A 380 -9.59 -11.92 -17.38
N TRP A 381 -8.81 -11.71 -18.44
CA TRP A 381 -7.88 -10.59 -18.54
C TRP A 381 -8.62 -9.24 -18.56
N ALA A 382 -8.23 -8.35 -17.70
CA ALA A 382 -8.66 -6.95 -17.71
C ALA A 382 -7.46 -6.06 -18.07
N GLU A 383 -7.69 -5.14 -19.00
CA GLU A 383 -6.70 -4.12 -19.33
C GLU A 383 -6.69 -3.05 -18.23
N MET A 384 -5.49 -2.74 -17.75
CA MET A 384 -5.26 -1.65 -16.81
C MET A 384 -4.96 -0.40 -17.65
N CYS A 385 -5.65 0.69 -17.41
CA CYS A 385 -5.48 1.93 -18.17
C CYS A 385 -4.03 2.43 -18.13
N ASP A 386 -3.57 3.00 -19.25
CA ASP A 386 -2.25 3.61 -19.38
C ASP A 386 -2.16 4.96 -18.67
#